data_484e9e9cd906bfbe1ed8f2df0fe8a996
#
_entry.id   484e9e9cd906bfbe1ed8f2df0fe8a996
#
_cell.length_a   1.000
_cell.length_b   1.000
_cell.length_c   1.000
_cell.angle_alpha   90.00
_cell.angle_beta   90.00
_cell.angle_gamma   90.00
#
_symmetry.space_group_name_H-M   'P 1'
#
loop_
_entity.id
_entity.type
_entity.pdbx_description
1 polymer ?
#
loop_
_entity_poly.entity_id
_entity_poly.type
_entity_poly.pdbx_seq_one_letter_code
_entity_poly.pdbx_strand_id
1 'polypeptide(L)'
;SIWTIKRVWQDTHWYVTYREISGVKKALFYKVCSSSPDIKQCIYDLKNAIQKAQKLCDTIGYHGFEEDFQEAHRLLNDTDRLDNVLNGALSACVFAGMGSWNDEVAAICEDKNIPQHQYTEVTNALFSAILNVVCGICSY
;
A
#
# COMPACT_ATOMS: atom_id res chain seq x y z
N SER A 1 -13.69 2.58 -16.26
CA SER A 1 -12.57 1.69 -16.61
C SER A 1 -12.76 0.30 -16.01
N ILE A 2 -12.42 -0.70 -16.80
CA ILE A 2 -12.49 -2.10 -16.38
C ILE A 2 -11.04 -2.57 -16.15
N TRP A 3 -10.80 -3.11 -14.96
CA TRP A 3 -9.52 -3.72 -14.60
C TRP A 3 -9.60 -5.22 -14.71
N THR A 4 -8.62 -5.84 -15.34
CA THR A 4 -8.44 -7.29 -15.30
C THR A 4 -7.27 -7.64 -14.40
N ILE A 5 -7.47 -8.70 -13.62
CA ILE A 5 -6.46 -9.29 -12.77
C ILE A 5 -6.15 -10.67 -13.33
N LYS A 6 -4.92 -10.90 -13.71
CA LYS A 6 -4.44 -12.21 -14.10
C LYS A 6 -3.57 -12.76 -12.98
N ARG A 7 -3.92 -13.94 -12.50
CA ARG A 7 -3.15 -14.71 -11.52
C ARG A 7 -2.55 -15.93 -12.19
N VAL A 8 -1.31 -16.16 -11.96
CA VAL A 8 -0.61 -17.36 -12.44
C VAL A 8 0.23 -17.89 -11.30
N TRP A 9 -0.06 -19.14 -10.88
CA TRP A 9 0.81 -19.87 -9.99
C TRP A 9 1.85 -20.59 -10.86
N GLN A 10 3.11 -20.31 -10.63
CA GLN A 10 4.20 -20.94 -11.35
C GLN A 10 5.31 -21.25 -10.35
N ASP A 11 5.72 -22.51 -10.33
CA ASP A 11 6.69 -23.05 -9.37
C ASP A 11 6.20 -22.86 -7.92
N THR A 12 6.79 -21.95 -7.18
CA THR A 12 6.42 -21.60 -5.80
C THR A 12 5.98 -20.14 -5.66
N HIS A 13 5.56 -19.52 -6.77
CA HIS A 13 5.38 -18.09 -6.81
C HIS A 13 4.05 -17.67 -7.45
N TRP A 14 3.42 -16.63 -6.90
CA TRP A 14 2.29 -15.96 -7.51
C TRP A 14 2.75 -14.75 -8.32
N TYR A 15 2.33 -14.70 -9.57
CA TYR A 15 2.47 -13.53 -10.43
C TYR A 15 1.12 -12.85 -10.56
N VAL A 16 1.03 -11.56 -10.21
CA VAL A 16 -0.20 -10.79 -10.30
C VAL A 16 0.01 -9.64 -11.27
N THR A 17 -0.79 -9.62 -12.34
CA THR A 17 -0.77 -8.57 -13.35
C THR A 17 -2.08 -7.83 -13.33
N TYR A 18 -2.03 -6.52 -13.20
CA TYR A 18 -3.17 -5.63 -13.35
C TYR A 18 -3.09 -4.93 -14.71
N ARG A 19 -4.21 -4.89 -15.40
CA ARG A 19 -4.31 -4.19 -16.68
C ARG A 19 -5.61 -3.40 -16.72
N GLU A 20 -5.51 -2.11 -16.97
CA GLU A 20 -6.67 -1.30 -17.35
C GLU A 20 -7.02 -1.56 -18.81
N ILE A 21 -8.28 -1.93 -19.07
CA ILE A 21 -8.73 -2.32 -20.42
C ILE A 21 -9.11 -1.09 -21.26
N SER A 22 -9.56 -0.03 -20.62
CA SER A 22 -10.10 1.16 -21.29
C SER A 22 -9.11 2.30 -21.45
N GLY A 23 -7.87 2.17 -21.03
CA GLY A 23 -6.88 3.23 -21.06
C GLY A 23 -5.50 2.80 -21.52
N VAL A 24 -4.65 3.77 -21.69
CA VAL A 24 -3.26 3.57 -22.14
C VAL A 24 -2.33 3.16 -20.98
N LYS A 25 -2.81 3.28 -19.74
CA LYS A 25 -1.99 3.01 -18.55
C LYS A 25 -2.05 1.54 -18.17
N LYS A 26 -0.91 0.91 -18.17
CA LYS A 26 -0.69 -0.43 -17.63
C LYS A 26 0.00 -0.29 -16.29
N ALA A 27 -0.64 -0.71 -15.21
CA ALA A 27 0.06 -0.92 -13.95
C ALA A 27 0.49 -2.39 -13.87
N LEU A 28 1.77 -2.64 -13.78
CA LEU A 28 2.32 -3.97 -13.56
C LEU A 28 2.76 -4.05 -12.10
N PHE A 29 1.98 -4.76 -11.30
CA PHE A 29 2.39 -5.19 -9.98
C PHE A 29 2.76 -6.65 -10.08
N TYR A 30 3.95 -7.00 -9.69
CA TYR A 30 4.23 -8.38 -9.40
C TYR A 30 4.95 -8.49 -8.06
N LYS A 31 4.50 -9.43 -7.27
CA LYS A 31 5.18 -9.87 -6.08
C LYS A 31 5.30 -11.38 -6.14
N VAL A 32 6.49 -11.84 -5.88
CA VAL A 32 6.80 -13.26 -5.79
C VAL A 32 6.55 -13.70 -4.35
N CYS A 33 5.57 -14.58 -4.14
CA CYS A 33 5.23 -15.13 -2.84
C CYS A 33 5.42 -16.65 -2.86
N SER A 34 6.09 -17.18 -1.85
CA SER A 34 6.30 -18.63 -1.70
C SER A 34 5.05 -19.39 -1.22
N SER A 35 4.07 -18.67 -0.69
CA SER A 35 2.80 -19.21 -0.22
C SER A 35 1.70 -18.17 -0.33
N SER A 36 0.43 -18.62 -0.29
CA SER A 36 -0.71 -17.70 -0.20
C SER A 36 -0.65 -16.94 1.12
N PRO A 37 -0.65 -15.58 1.11
CA PRO A 37 -0.58 -14.81 2.33
C PRO A 37 -1.86 -14.98 3.15
N ASP A 38 -1.74 -14.99 4.48
CA ASP A 38 -2.88 -14.86 5.38
C ASP A 38 -3.42 -13.43 5.30
N ILE A 39 -4.61 -13.26 4.73
CA ILE A 39 -5.22 -11.95 4.52
C ILE A 39 -5.47 -11.20 5.84
N LYS A 40 -5.83 -11.89 6.91
CA LYS A 40 -6.06 -11.27 8.22
C LYS A 40 -4.77 -10.67 8.78
N GLN A 41 -3.68 -11.41 8.67
CA GLN A 41 -2.36 -10.92 9.06
C GLN A 41 -1.91 -9.75 8.18
N CYS A 42 -2.15 -9.82 6.87
CA CYS A 42 -1.83 -8.73 5.94
C CYS A 42 -2.59 -7.44 6.27
N ILE A 43 -3.88 -7.54 6.62
CA ILE A 43 -4.70 -6.40 7.04
C ILE A 43 -4.16 -5.80 8.34
N TYR A 44 -3.82 -6.64 9.31
CA TYR A 44 -3.24 -6.21 10.57
C TYR A 44 -1.92 -5.46 10.36
N ASP A 45 -1.03 -6.03 9.55
CA ASP A 45 0.26 -5.42 9.21
C ASP A 45 0.09 -4.08 8.48
N LEU A 46 -0.89 -3.99 7.57
CA LEU A 46 -1.19 -2.75 6.88
C LEU A 46 -1.70 -1.66 7.82
N LYS A 47 -2.61 -1.99 8.73
CA LYS A 47 -3.08 -1.04 9.77
C LYS A 47 -1.92 -0.51 10.59
N ASN A 48 -1.01 -1.37 11.02
CA ASN A 48 0.17 -0.97 11.79
C ASN A 48 1.13 -0.10 10.96
N ALA A 49 1.32 -0.42 9.69
CA ALA A 49 2.16 0.37 8.80
C ALA A 49 1.58 1.77 8.55
N ILE A 50 0.26 1.88 8.38
CA ILE A 50 -0.44 3.17 8.27
C ILE A 50 -0.26 4.00 9.55
N GLN A 51 -0.41 3.41 10.73
CA GLN A 51 -0.20 4.11 12.00
C GLN A 51 1.23 4.65 12.14
N LYS A 52 2.23 3.89 11.73
CA LYS A 52 3.62 4.35 11.73
C LYS A 52 3.84 5.50 10.75
N ALA A 53 3.21 5.43 9.57
CA ALA A 53 3.27 6.50 8.59
C ALA A 53 2.60 7.78 9.11
N GLN A 54 1.43 7.68 9.72
CA GLN A 54 0.74 8.80 10.37
C GLN A 54 1.61 9.43 11.47
N LYS A 55 2.22 8.60 12.33
CA LYS A 55 3.11 9.08 13.39
C LYS A 55 4.33 9.82 12.84
N LEU A 56 4.89 9.37 11.73
CA LEU A 56 5.97 10.09 11.05
C LEU A 56 5.47 11.44 10.53
N CYS A 57 4.31 11.47 9.87
CA CYS A 57 3.67 12.71 9.40
C CYS A 57 3.42 13.70 10.55
N ASP A 58 2.90 13.24 11.68
CA ASP A 58 2.69 14.06 12.88
C ASP A 58 4.01 14.64 13.40
N THR A 59 5.06 13.81 13.42
CA THR A 59 6.40 14.22 13.89
C THR A 59 6.98 15.33 13.01
N ILE A 60 6.76 15.27 11.70
CA ILE A 60 7.25 16.27 10.75
C ILE A 60 6.27 17.43 10.51
N GLY A 61 5.06 17.34 11.06
CA GLY A 61 4.01 18.37 10.89
C GLY A 61 3.40 18.41 9.49
N TYR A 62 3.32 17.26 8.82
CA TYR A 62 2.75 17.15 7.48
C TYR A 62 1.41 16.42 7.50
N HIS A 63 0.37 17.06 6.97
CA HIS A 63 -1.01 16.56 7.02
C HIS A 63 -1.60 16.23 5.64
N GLY A 64 -0.80 16.23 4.58
CA GLY A 64 -1.28 16.07 3.20
C GLY A 64 -1.92 14.71 2.91
N PHE A 65 -1.61 13.67 3.70
CA PHE A 65 -2.17 12.31 3.53
C PHE A 65 -3.11 11.88 4.65
N GLU A 66 -3.52 12.82 5.51
CA GLU A 66 -4.37 12.50 6.66
C GLU A 66 -5.71 11.89 6.24
N GLU A 67 -6.37 12.48 5.24
CA GLU A 67 -7.63 11.98 4.72
C GLU A 67 -7.49 10.58 4.09
N ASP A 68 -6.42 10.36 3.33
CA ASP A 68 -6.15 9.06 2.70
C ASP A 68 -5.96 7.95 3.75
N PHE A 69 -5.21 8.22 4.80
CA PHE A 69 -4.98 7.26 5.87
C PHE A 69 -6.23 7.04 6.75
N GLN A 70 -7.02 8.08 7.01
CA GLN A 70 -8.29 7.94 7.72
C GLN A 70 -9.28 7.08 6.92
N GLU A 71 -9.40 7.32 5.62
CA GLU A 71 -10.25 6.50 4.74
C GLU A 71 -9.76 5.05 4.66
N ALA A 72 -8.45 4.84 4.56
CA ALA A 72 -7.87 3.51 4.60
C ALA A 72 -8.23 2.77 5.90
N HIS A 73 -8.11 3.41 7.05
CA HIS A 73 -8.51 2.83 8.33
C HIS A 73 -9.99 2.50 8.38
N ARG A 74 -10.84 3.40 7.90
CA ARG A 74 -12.30 3.18 7.85
C ARG A 74 -12.64 1.94 7.04
N LEU A 75 -12.07 1.81 5.85
CA LEU A 75 -12.30 0.68 4.94
C LEU A 75 -11.73 -0.64 5.48
N LEU A 76 -10.55 -0.60 6.10
CA LEU A 76 -9.90 -1.77 6.68
C LEU A 76 -10.54 -2.25 7.99
N ASN A 77 -11.46 -1.51 8.56
CA ASN A 77 -12.25 -1.96 9.71
C ASN A 77 -13.47 -2.79 9.31
N ASP A 78 -13.97 -2.63 8.08
CA ASP A 78 -15.02 -3.46 7.50
C ASP A 78 -14.41 -4.54 6.61
N THR A 79 -13.92 -5.61 7.25
CA THR A 79 -13.18 -6.68 6.60
C THR A 79 -14.07 -7.81 6.05
N ASP A 80 -15.39 -7.71 6.22
CA ASP A 80 -16.34 -8.70 5.71
C ASP A 80 -16.46 -8.64 4.17
N ARG A 81 -16.01 -7.52 3.59
CA ARG A 81 -15.99 -7.29 2.16
C ARG A 81 -14.57 -7.09 1.64
N LEU A 82 -14.15 -7.98 0.74
CA LEU A 82 -12.81 -7.91 0.13
C LEU A 82 -12.60 -6.64 -0.72
N ASP A 83 -13.67 -6.09 -1.31
CA ASP A 83 -13.59 -4.81 -2.03
C ASP A 83 -13.26 -3.64 -1.10
N ASN A 84 -13.77 -3.62 0.13
CA ASN A 84 -13.40 -2.62 1.13
C ASN A 84 -11.92 -2.76 1.53
N VAL A 85 -11.44 -3.98 1.70
CA VAL A 85 -10.03 -4.24 2.01
C VAL A 85 -9.12 -3.77 0.88
N LEU A 86 -9.49 -4.06 -0.37
CA LEU A 86 -8.74 -3.60 -1.54
C LEU A 86 -8.74 -2.07 -1.62
N ASN A 87 -9.90 -1.43 -1.48
CA ASN A 87 -10.01 0.02 -1.52
C ASN A 87 -9.25 0.68 -0.36
N GLY A 88 -9.22 0.06 0.81
CA GLY A 88 -8.41 0.50 1.94
C GLY A 88 -6.91 0.48 1.63
N ALA A 89 -6.41 -0.59 1.01
CA ALA A 89 -5.03 -0.68 0.57
C ALA A 89 -4.71 0.37 -0.51
N LEU A 90 -5.62 0.61 -1.45
CA LEU A 90 -5.46 1.63 -2.49
C LEU A 90 -5.47 3.05 -1.92
N SER A 91 -6.32 3.34 -0.93
CA SER A 91 -6.32 4.63 -0.23
C SER A 91 -5.02 4.89 0.52
N ALA A 92 -4.40 3.85 1.09
CA ALA A 92 -3.10 3.95 1.74
C ALA A 92 -1.93 4.08 0.75
N CYS A 93 -2.15 3.87 -0.55
CA CYS A 93 -1.12 3.95 -1.58
C CYS A 93 -0.85 5.40 -1.98
N VAL A 94 -0.10 6.10 -1.15
CA VAL A 94 0.28 7.52 -1.30
C VAL A 94 1.57 7.71 -2.11
N PHE A 95 1.97 6.69 -2.83
CA PHE A 95 3.20 6.66 -3.65
C PHE A 95 2.92 7.03 -5.11
N ALA A 96 3.93 7.53 -5.77
CA ALA A 96 4.01 7.90 -7.18
C ALA A 96 3.28 9.20 -7.58
N GLY A 97 4.00 10.02 -8.30
CA GLY A 97 3.56 11.31 -8.84
C GLY A 97 4.08 12.50 -8.04
N MET A 98 3.92 13.69 -8.60
CA MET A 98 4.25 14.94 -7.91
C MET A 98 3.34 15.12 -6.70
N GLY A 99 3.92 15.54 -5.58
CA GLY A 99 3.22 15.67 -4.31
C GLY A 99 2.97 14.35 -3.60
N SER A 100 3.63 13.26 -3.99
CA SER A 100 3.53 11.95 -3.36
C SER A 100 4.36 11.85 -2.07
N TRP A 101 4.20 10.73 -1.37
CA TRP A 101 5.00 10.40 -0.20
C TRP A 101 6.51 10.52 -0.45
N ASN A 102 6.96 10.03 -1.59
CA ASN A 102 8.38 10.04 -1.96
C ASN A 102 8.93 11.44 -2.21
N ASP A 103 8.10 12.36 -2.63
CA ASP A 103 8.49 13.75 -2.89
C ASP A 103 8.39 14.59 -1.60
N GLU A 104 7.18 14.65 -1.03
CA GLU A 104 6.87 15.58 0.06
C GLU A 104 7.45 15.12 1.41
N VAL A 105 7.16 13.88 1.80
CA VAL A 105 7.59 13.40 3.11
C VAL A 105 9.10 13.20 3.17
N ALA A 106 9.71 12.74 2.08
CA ALA A 106 11.17 12.60 2.02
C ALA A 106 11.88 13.94 2.19
N ALA A 107 11.44 14.96 1.45
CA ALA A 107 12.03 16.30 1.52
C ALA A 107 11.89 16.92 2.92
N ILE A 108 10.70 16.81 3.52
CA ILE A 108 10.47 17.35 4.87
C ILE A 108 11.27 16.59 5.93
N CYS A 109 11.41 15.27 5.79
CA CYS A 109 12.26 14.47 6.68
C CYS A 109 13.72 14.93 6.62
N GLU A 110 14.23 15.21 5.43
CA GLU A 110 15.58 15.74 5.23
C GLU A 110 15.73 17.12 5.89
N ASP A 111 14.82 18.04 5.62
CA ASP A 111 14.83 19.40 6.21
C ASP A 111 14.78 19.39 7.75
N LYS A 112 14.06 18.44 8.32
CA LYS A 112 13.91 18.29 9.78
C LYS A 112 14.98 17.39 10.43
N ASN A 113 15.95 16.93 9.66
CA ASN A 113 17.01 16.03 10.12
C ASN A 113 16.48 14.71 10.73
N ILE A 114 15.39 14.20 10.22
CA ILE A 114 14.91 12.86 10.58
C ILE A 114 15.92 11.84 10.02
N PRO A 115 16.36 10.85 10.83
CA PRO A 115 17.29 9.85 10.34
C PRO A 115 16.75 9.12 9.10
N GLN A 116 17.57 9.01 8.05
CA GLN A 116 17.20 8.38 6.78
C GLN A 116 16.66 6.96 6.96
N HIS A 117 17.21 6.20 7.90
CA HIS A 117 16.75 4.85 8.18
C HIS A 117 15.31 4.82 8.71
N GLN A 118 14.89 5.82 9.48
CA GLN A 118 13.53 5.91 10.00
C GLN A 118 12.51 6.13 8.87
N TYR A 119 12.80 7.07 7.96
CA TYR A 119 11.99 7.29 6.77
C TYR A 119 11.92 6.03 5.90
N THR A 120 13.05 5.41 5.62
CA THR A 120 13.15 4.21 4.78
C THR A 120 12.38 3.03 5.38
N GLU A 121 12.50 2.82 6.69
CA GLU A 121 11.81 1.74 7.40
C GLU A 121 10.29 1.90 7.34
N VAL A 122 9.77 3.10 7.62
CA VAL A 122 8.34 3.41 7.54
C VAL A 122 7.82 3.27 6.12
N THR A 123 8.55 3.80 5.14
CA THR A 123 8.20 3.74 3.71
C THR A 123 8.14 2.30 3.21
N ASN A 124 9.15 1.50 3.49
CA ASN A 124 9.20 0.10 3.06
C ASN A 124 8.13 -0.75 3.75
N ALA A 125 7.87 -0.50 5.03
CA ALA A 125 6.82 -1.22 5.75
C ALA A 125 5.44 -0.92 5.15
N LEU A 126 5.13 0.34 4.84
CA LEU A 126 3.86 0.72 4.23
C LEU A 126 3.70 0.14 2.83
N PHE A 127 4.70 0.29 1.99
CA PHE A 127 4.66 -0.23 0.61
C PHE A 127 4.53 -1.76 0.58
N SER A 128 5.32 -2.47 1.38
CA SER A 128 5.26 -3.94 1.46
C SER A 128 3.92 -4.42 2.00
N ALA A 129 3.36 -3.76 3.00
CA ALA A 129 2.06 -4.11 3.59
C ALA A 129 0.92 -3.94 2.58
N ILE A 130 0.92 -2.86 1.78
CA ILE A 130 -0.03 -2.65 0.70
C ILE A 130 0.05 -3.78 -0.33
N LEU A 131 1.25 -4.11 -0.80
CA LEU A 131 1.46 -5.20 -1.76
C LEU A 131 1.02 -6.56 -1.20
N ASN A 132 1.26 -6.83 0.08
CA ASN A 132 0.83 -8.07 0.72
C ASN A 132 -0.70 -8.20 0.76
N VAL A 133 -1.42 -7.13 1.07
CA VAL A 133 -2.89 -7.11 1.05
C VAL A 133 -3.41 -7.37 -0.36
N VAL A 134 -2.88 -6.67 -1.36
CA VAL A 134 -3.27 -6.85 -2.76
C VAL A 134 -3.02 -8.30 -3.22
N CYS A 135 -1.84 -8.85 -2.93
CA CYS A 135 -1.52 -10.24 -3.24
C CYS A 135 -2.44 -11.23 -2.50
N GLY A 136 -2.75 -10.96 -1.23
CA GLY A 136 -3.67 -11.76 -0.44
C GLY A 136 -5.08 -11.82 -1.04
N ILE A 137 -5.63 -10.67 -1.44
CA ILE A 137 -6.94 -10.60 -2.10
C ILE A 137 -6.93 -11.34 -3.44
N CYS A 138 -5.88 -11.19 -4.24
CA CYS A 138 -5.75 -11.84 -5.53
C CYS A 138 -5.53 -13.37 -5.43
N SER A 139 -5.26 -13.89 -4.25
CA SER A 139 -5.07 -15.31 -3.99
C SER A 139 -6.36 -16.04 -3.61
N TYR A 140 -7.45 -15.33 -3.44
CA TYR A 140 -8.78 -15.88 -3.17
C TYR A 140 -9.52 -16.30 -4.44
#